data_33a69a41f03b6d01da655669de34fcd6
#
_entry.id   33a69a41f03b6d01da655669de34fcd6
#
_cell.length_a   1.000
_cell.length_b   1.000
_cell.length_c   1.000
_cell.angle_alpha   90.00
_cell.angle_beta   90.00
_cell.angle_gamma   90.00
#
_symmetry.space_group_name_H-M   'P 1'
#
loop_
_entity.id
_entity.type
_entity.pdbx_description
1 polymer ?
#
loop_
_entity_poly.entity_id
_entity_poly.type
_entity_poly.pdbx_seq_one_letter_code
_entity_poly.pdbx_strand_id
1 'polypeptide(L)'
;LKKSKTHSEAMEMVLDVLVGKDRTDLEVADDGQHLVGTGVISDLSEIGAVGHRVLHGGEKFTASCLIDDACIEAIKENIPLGPLHNPANLMGIEACQKVLPNVPQVAVFDTAFHQTMPPKAFRYGLPNQYYTELHMRKYGFHGTSHRFIAARATELFGENKKVIVCHLGNGSSLSAVVNGKCVDTTMGITPLDGLLMGTRCGTLDPACVEFIANTEHTTVSDVLNMMNKKSGLLGL
;
A
#
# COMPACT_ATOMS: atom_id res chain seq x y z
N LEU A 1 11.80 -13.64 18.80
CA LEU A 1 11.54 -12.18 18.82
C LEU A 1 10.49 -11.88 19.88
N LYS A 2 10.87 -11.13 20.91
CA LYS A 2 9.86 -10.46 21.73
C LYS A 2 9.14 -9.50 20.80
N LYS A 3 7.92 -9.85 20.38
CA LYS A 3 7.14 -9.01 19.46
C LYS A 3 6.91 -7.67 20.14
N SER A 4 7.26 -6.58 19.48
CA SER A 4 6.80 -5.25 19.91
C SER A 4 5.29 -5.28 20.06
N LYS A 5 4.78 -4.75 21.15
CA LYS A 5 3.33 -4.76 21.44
C LYS A 5 2.59 -3.69 20.64
N THR A 6 3.30 -2.64 20.23
CA THR A 6 2.74 -1.48 19.52
C THR A 6 3.66 -1.01 18.40
N HIS A 7 3.11 -0.26 17.45
CA HIS A 7 3.89 0.40 16.39
C HIS A 7 4.86 1.44 16.96
N SER A 8 4.49 2.13 18.03
CA SER A 8 5.38 3.10 18.72
C SER A 8 6.60 2.41 19.31
N GLU A 9 6.41 1.29 20.02
CA GLU A 9 7.51 0.48 20.54
C GLU A 9 8.45 -0.01 19.40
N ALA A 10 7.87 -0.48 18.29
CA ALA A 10 8.66 -0.92 17.14
C ALA A 10 9.48 0.24 16.55
N MET A 11 8.90 1.44 16.45
CA MET A 11 9.59 2.61 15.95
C MET A 11 10.72 3.06 16.89
N GLU A 12 10.48 3.12 18.20
CA GLU A 12 11.51 3.42 19.18
C GLU A 12 12.69 2.45 19.10
N MET A 13 12.40 1.16 18.92
CA MET A 13 13.44 0.13 18.73
C MET A 13 14.29 0.39 17.49
N VAL A 14 13.67 0.73 16.36
CA VAL A 14 14.39 1.05 15.12
C VAL A 14 15.28 2.29 15.33
N LEU A 15 14.75 3.33 15.96
CA LEU A 15 15.49 4.56 16.22
C LEU A 15 16.68 4.34 17.17
N ASP A 16 16.51 3.54 18.24
CA ASP A 16 17.59 3.17 19.15
C ASP A 16 18.74 2.45 18.42
N VAL A 17 18.39 1.50 17.54
CA VAL A 17 19.39 0.79 16.72
C VAL A 17 20.12 1.75 15.77
N LEU A 18 19.40 2.68 15.15
CA LEU A 18 20.00 3.65 14.22
C LEU A 18 21.03 4.58 14.89
N VAL A 19 20.76 5.00 16.16
CA VAL A 19 21.70 5.83 16.94
C VAL A 19 22.75 5.02 17.69
N GLY A 20 22.89 3.75 17.41
CA GLY A 20 23.96 2.90 17.98
C GLY A 20 23.67 2.33 19.37
N LYS A 21 22.43 2.36 19.83
CA LYS A 21 22.06 1.72 21.11
C LYS A 21 21.78 0.24 20.89
N ASP A 22 22.44 -0.59 21.69
CA ASP A 22 22.15 -2.03 21.71
C ASP A 22 20.82 -2.28 22.45
N ARG A 23 20.04 -3.18 21.92
CA ARG A 23 18.80 -3.65 22.55
C ARG A 23 18.99 -5.05 23.07
N THR A 24 19.61 -5.15 24.25
CA THR A 24 19.86 -6.42 24.96
C THR A 24 18.61 -7.04 25.57
N ASP A 25 17.50 -6.27 25.63
CA ASP A 25 16.18 -6.73 26.06
C ASP A 25 15.41 -7.48 24.95
N LEU A 26 15.97 -7.53 23.73
CA LEU A 26 15.38 -8.14 22.55
C LEU A 26 16.31 -9.19 21.94
N GLU A 27 15.89 -10.43 21.98
CA GLU A 27 16.56 -11.51 21.26
C GLU A 27 16.08 -11.53 19.79
N VAL A 28 17.02 -11.52 18.86
CA VAL A 28 16.76 -11.76 17.44
C VAL A 28 16.64 -13.26 17.20
N ALA A 29 15.62 -13.69 16.48
CA ALA A 29 15.21 -15.07 16.28
C ALA A 29 16.36 -16.08 16.07
N ASP A 30 16.17 -17.26 16.62
CA ASP A 30 16.83 -18.55 16.38
C ASP A 30 18.29 -18.73 16.82
N ASP A 31 19.08 -17.69 17.03
CA ASP A 31 20.51 -17.81 17.39
C ASP A 31 20.91 -17.09 18.71
N GLY A 32 19.94 -16.51 19.42
CA GLY A 32 20.18 -15.80 20.69
C GLY A 32 20.95 -14.49 20.57
N GLN A 33 21.05 -13.93 19.35
CA GLN A 33 21.67 -12.63 19.15
C GLN A 33 20.75 -11.49 19.57
N HIS A 34 21.33 -10.44 20.13
CA HIS A 34 20.63 -9.19 20.45
C HIS A 34 20.65 -8.24 19.26
N LEU A 35 19.67 -7.32 19.21
CA LEU A 35 19.71 -6.22 18.25
C LEU A 35 20.88 -5.30 18.60
N VAL A 36 21.89 -5.28 17.72
CA VAL A 36 23.07 -4.43 17.87
C VAL A 36 22.83 -3.09 17.19
N GLY A 37 23.16 -2.01 17.90
CA GLY A 37 23.08 -0.66 17.35
C GLY A 37 24.01 -0.50 16.17
N THR A 38 23.50 0.06 15.08
CA THR A 38 24.27 0.29 13.85
C THR A 38 25.07 1.59 13.87
N GLY A 39 24.58 2.61 14.64
CA GLY A 39 25.21 3.93 14.70
C GLY A 39 25.31 4.62 13.36
N VAL A 40 24.35 4.37 12.46
CA VAL A 40 24.30 5.00 11.13
C VAL A 40 24.13 6.52 11.24
N ILE A 41 23.44 6.95 12.29
CA ILE A 41 23.30 8.34 12.71
C ILE A 41 23.77 8.48 14.14
N SER A 42 24.30 9.64 14.51
CA SER A 42 24.80 9.92 15.87
C SER A 42 23.68 10.44 16.77
N ASP A 43 22.68 11.13 16.20
CA ASP A 43 21.55 11.71 16.91
C ASP A 43 20.30 11.75 16.02
N LEU A 44 19.13 11.69 16.64
CA LEU A 44 17.85 11.73 15.92
C LEU A 44 17.60 13.02 15.16
N SER A 45 18.28 14.13 15.51
CA SER A 45 18.19 15.39 14.76
C SER A 45 18.79 15.33 13.35
N GLU A 46 19.56 14.29 13.03
CA GLU A 46 20.04 14.03 11.67
C GLU A 46 18.93 13.51 10.74
N ILE A 47 17.78 13.08 11.30
CA ILE A 47 16.63 12.66 10.49
C ILE A 47 15.93 13.90 9.94
N GLY A 48 16.11 14.17 8.64
CA GLY A 48 15.55 15.35 7.98
C GLY A 48 14.07 15.21 7.58
N ALA A 49 13.58 14.00 7.35
CA ALA A 49 12.18 13.73 6.98
C ALA A 49 11.79 12.26 7.20
N VAL A 50 10.48 11.99 7.32
CA VAL A 50 9.92 10.64 7.36
C VAL A 50 8.98 10.44 6.18
N GLY A 51 9.22 9.40 5.38
CA GLY A 51 8.31 8.99 4.30
C GLY A 51 7.41 7.84 4.73
N HIS A 52 6.10 8.01 4.60
CA HIS A 52 5.11 6.98 4.88
C HIS A 52 4.48 6.46 3.60
N ARG A 53 4.56 5.16 3.39
CA ARG A 53 3.70 4.51 2.41
C ARG A 53 2.29 4.45 2.97
N VAL A 54 1.33 5.03 2.23
CA VAL A 54 -0.10 4.98 2.54
C VAL A 54 -0.81 4.26 1.39
N LEU A 55 -1.66 3.28 1.71
CA LEU A 55 -2.31 2.50 0.65
C LEU A 55 -3.22 3.38 -0.19
N HIS A 56 -4.20 4.04 0.43
CA HIS A 56 -5.32 4.64 -0.30
C HIS A 56 -5.45 6.13 -0.02
N GLY A 57 -5.26 6.94 -1.07
CA GLY A 57 -5.43 8.39 -1.04
C GLY A 57 -6.73 8.89 -1.68
N GLY A 58 -7.60 7.99 -2.13
CA GLY A 58 -8.82 8.35 -2.85
C GLY A 58 -8.52 9.11 -4.14
N GLU A 59 -9.43 9.97 -4.54
CA GLU A 59 -9.26 10.88 -5.67
C GLU A 59 -8.62 12.21 -5.26
N LYS A 60 -8.49 12.48 -3.94
CA LYS A 60 -7.92 13.72 -3.41
C LYS A 60 -6.42 13.83 -3.63
N PHE A 61 -5.70 12.71 -3.60
CA PHE A 61 -4.24 12.71 -3.69
C PHE A 61 -3.74 12.12 -5.01
N THR A 62 -3.21 12.98 -5.85
CA THR A 62 -2.59 12.65 -7.14
C THR A 62 -1.05 12.66 -7.08
N ALA A 63 -0.50 13.02 -5.92
CA ALA A 63 0.94 13.10 -5.63
C ALA A 63 1.20 12.87 -4.14
N SER A 64 2.47 12.75 -3.76
CA SER A 64 2.89 12.78 -2.36
C SER A 64 2.63 14.16 -1.76
N CYS A 65 2.30 14.22 -0.46
CA CYS A 65 2.06 15.47 0.26
C CYS A 65 2.67 15.44 1.66
N LEU A 66 2.90 16.63 2.23
CA LEU A 66 3.17 16.74 3.65
C LEU A 66 1.97 16.27 4.46
N ILE A 67 2.23 15.59 5.57
CA ILE A 67 1.19 15.11 6.47
C ILE A 67 0.83 16.25 7.42
N ASP A 68 -0.34 16.80 7.21
CA ASP A 68 -1.04 17.73 8.09
C ASP A 68 -2.39 17.13 8.53
N ASP A 69 -3.17 17.88 9.30
CA ASP A 69 -4.49 17.43 9.76
C ASP A 69 -5.44 17.11 8.59
N ALA A 70 -5.37 17.89 7.52
CA ALA A 70 -6.19 17.65 6.33
C ALA A 70 -5.82 16.35 5.61
N CYS A 71 -4.52 16.04 5.55
CA CYS A 71 -4.04 14.76 5.03
C CYS A 71 -4.51 13.58 5.89
N ILE A 72 -4.40 13.71 7.23
CA ILE A 72 -4.84 12.67 8.17
C ILE A 72 -6.35 12.41 8.01
N GLU A 73 -7.18 13.47 7.98
CA GLU A 73 -8.63 13.32 7.80
C GLU A 73 -8.97 12.66 6.45
N ALA A 74 -8.30 13.05 5.37
CA ALA A 74 -8.52 12.42 4.08
C ALA A 74 -8.11 10.93 4.05
N ILE A 75 -7.04 10.54 4.77
CA ILE A 75 -6.67 9.12 4.93
C ILE A 75 -7.77 8.36 5.72
N LYS A 76 -8.35 8.99 6.76
CA LYS A 76 -9.47 8.41 7.53
C LYS A 76 -10.73 8.24 6.68
N GLU A 77 -11.11 9.24 5.88
CA GLU A 77 -12.25 9.18 4.96
C GLU A 77 -12.12 8.02 3.96
N ASN A 78 -10.90 7.63 3.59
CA ASN A 78 -10.61 6.52 2.69
C ASN A 78 -10.47 5.15 3.38
N ILE A 79 -10.71 5.03 4.69
CA ILE A 79 -10.71 3.74 5.40
C ILE A 79 -11.70 2.74 4.77
N PRO A 80 -12.93 3.11 4.38
CA PRO A 80 -13.84 2.16 3.73
C PRO A 80 -13.29 1.54 2.43
N LEU A 81 -12.41 2.25 1.71
CA LEU A 81 -11.75 1.77 0.50
C LEU A 81 -10.48 0.95 0.78
N GLY A 82 -9.87 1.12 1.97
CA GLY A 82 -8.66 0.42 2.38
C GLY A 82 -8.69 -0.05 3.84
N PRO A 83 -9.72 -0.83 4.26
CA PRO A 83 -9.97 -1.11 5.68
C PRO A 83 -8.88 -1.94 6.37
N LEU A 84 -8.10 -2.72 5.60
CA LEU A 84 -7.01 -3.53 6.13
C LEU A 84 -5.68 -2.78 6.26
N HIS A 85 -5.54 -1.60 5.63
CA HIS A 85 -4.26 -0.91 5.49
C HIS A 85 -4.29 0.52 6.04
N ASN A 86 -5.28 1.34 5.66
CA ASN A 86 -5.30 2.75 6.08
C ASN A 86 -5.29 2.95 7.60
N PRO A 87 -6.01 2.14 8.42
CA PRO A 87 -5.88 2.24 9.87
C PRO A 87 -4.46 1.96 10.38
N ALA A 88 -3.79 0.94 9.82
CA ALA A 88 -2.42 0.62 10.19
C ALA A 88 -1.43 1.71 9.72
N ASN A 89 -1.67 2.32 8.56
CA ASN A 89 -0.87 3.44 8.08
C ASN A 89 -1.01 4.66 9.02
N LEU A 90 -2.21 4.98 9.48
CA LEU A 90 -2.44 6.06 10.46
C LEU A 90 -1.71 5.79 11.77
N MET A 91 -1.79 4.57 12.32
CA MET A 91 -1.04 4.19 13.52
C MET A 91 0.48 4.38 13.33
N GLY A 92 1.02 4.05 12.15
CA GLY A 92 2.43 4.29 11.83
C GLY A 92 2.79 5.77 11.79
N ILE A 93 1.94 6.61 11.20
CA ILE A 93 2.10 8.07 11.17
C ILE A 93 2.09 8.64 12.57
N GLU A 94 1.08 8.31 13.38
CA GLU A 94 0.94 8.77 14.77
C GLU A 94 2.14 8.34 15.64
N ALA A 95 2.64 7.11 15.45
CA ALA A 95 3.83 6.63 16.13
C ALA A 95 5.06 7.47 15.79
N CYS A 96 5.28 7.78 14.50
CA CYS A 96 6.39 8.63 14.07
C CYS A 96 6.25 10.07 14.58
N GLN A 97 5.05 10.64 14.52
CA GLN A 97 4.80 11.99 15.04
C GLN A 97 5.11 12.11 16.54
N LYS A 98 4.83 11.04 17.30
CA LYS A 98 5.12 11.01 18.73
C LYS A 98 6.61 11.00 19.06
N VAL A 99 7.40 10.21 18.31
CA VAL A 99 8.84 10.05 18.59
C VAL A 99 9.73 11.05 17.85
N LEU A 100 9.22 11.64 16.77
CA LEU A 100 9.89 12.64 15.93
C LEU A 100 8.97 13.86 15.68
N PRO A 101 8.58 14.60 16.73
CA PRO A 101 7.51 15.60 16.62
C PRO A 101 7.85 16.81 15.74
N ASN A 102 9.14 17.09 15.53
CA ASN A 102 9.60 18.25 14.75
C ASN A 102 10.13 17.87 13.36
N VAL A 103 10.03 16.58 12.98
CA VAL A 103 10.51 16.09 11.69
C VAL A 103 9.37 16.10 10.67
N PRO A 104 9.53 16.75 9.51
CA PRO A 104 8.52 16.73 8.45
C PRO A 104 8.17 15.30 8.03
N GLN A 105 6.89 15.03 7.86
CA GLN A 105 6.41 13.72 7.44
C GLN A 105 5.66 13.82 6.13
N VAL A 106 5.88 12.86 5.24
CA VAL A 106 5.35 12.85 3.87
C VAL A 106 4.56 11.57 3.64
N ALA A 107 3.31 11.70 3.18
CA ALA A 107 2.51 10.59 2.70
C ALA A 107 2.79 10.31 1.23
N VAL A 108 3.02 9.05 0.89
CA VAL A 108 3.22 8.55 -0.47
C VAL A 108 2.15 7.49 -0.74
N PHE A 109 1.19 7.84 -1.59
CA PHE A 109 0.00 7.01 -1.82
C PHE A 109 0.21 6.01 -2.94
N ASP A 110 -0.15 4.74 -2.70
CA ASP A 110 -0.10 3.68 -3.72
C ASP A 110 -1.01 3.97 -4.91
N THR A 111 -2.10 4.70 -4.68
CA THR A 111 -3.09 5.04 -5.72
C THR A 111 -2.72 6.26 -6.56
N ALA A 112 -1.78 7.11 -6.10
CA ALA A 112 -1.52 8.41 -6.72
C ALA A 112 -1.04 8.32 -8.18
N PHE A 113 -0.14 7.39 -8.50
CA PHE A 113 0.37 7.22 -9.87
C PHE A 113 -0.73 6.89 -10.88
N HIS A 114 -1.76 6.18 -10.45
CA HIS A 114 -2.86 5.70 -11.27
C HIS A 114 -3.97 6.75 -11.48
N GLN A 115 -3.88 7.92 -10.84
CA GLN A 115 -4.89 8.98 -10.99
C GLN A 115 -4.89 9.62 -12.38
N THR A 116 -3.90 9.34 -13.22
CA THR A 116 -3.85 9.77 -14.63
C THR A 116 -4.67 8.89 -15.58
N MET A 117 -5.26 7.79 -15.08
CA MET A 117 -6.13 6.94 -15.91
C MET A 117 -7.35 7.73 -16.42
N PRO A 118 -7.73 7.57 -17.70
CA PRO A 118 -8.93 8.18 -18.24
C PRO A 118 -10.21 7.49 -17.72
N PRO A 119 -11.39 8.16 -17.72
CA PRO A 119 -12.64 7.59 -17.22
C PRO A 119 -13.00 6.22 -17.79
N LYS A 120 -12.74 6.00 -19.06
CA LYS A 120 -12.97 4.71 -19.73
C LYS A 120 -12.17 3.54 -19.16
N ALA A 121 -11.05 3.81 -18.46
CA ALA A 121 -10.21 2.79 -17.86
C ALA A 121 -10.54 2.58 -16.38
N PHE A 122 -10.95 3.63 -15.66
CA PHE A 122 -11.19 3.50 -14.22
C PHE A 122 -12.66 3.25 -13.84
N ARG A 123 -13.64 3.53 -14.71
CA ARG A 123 -15.05 3.33 -14.37
C ARG A 123 -15.49 1.89 -14.54
N TYR A 124 -16.23 1.38 -13.57
CA TYR A 124 -16.91 0.10 -13.69
C TYR A 124 -18.23 0.24 -14.46
N GLY A 125 -18.68 -0.83 -15.10
CA GLY A 125 -19.98 -0.91 -15.78
C GLY A 125 -21.16 -1.05 -14.81
N LEU A 126 -21.17 -0.22 -13.78
CA LEU A 126 -22.20 -0.18 -12.73
C LEU A 126 -23.03 1.12 -12.84
N PRO A 127 -24.22 1.21 -12.21
CA PRO A 127 -25.00 2.44 -12.13
C PRO A 127 -24.13 3.61 -11.64
N ASN A 128 -24.26 4.75 -12.32
CA ASN A 128 -23.36 5.89 -12.15
C ASN A 128 -23.27 6.42 -10.71
N GLN A 129 -24.33 6.29 -9.93
CA GLN A 129 -24.37 6.70 -8.53
C GLN A 129 -23.27 6.07 -7.67
N TYR A 130 -22.86 4.83 -7.95
CA TYR A 130 -21.76 4.18 -7.22
C TYR A 130 -20.42 4.90 -7.42
N TYR A 131 -20.22 5.51 -8.58
CA TYR A 131 -19.05 6.36 -8.78
C TYR A 131 -19.25 7.76 -8.22
N THR A 132 -20.37 8.43 -8.53
CA THR A 132 -20.57 9.85 -8.19
C THR A 132 -20.77 10.09 -6.70
N GLU A 133 -21.34 9.12 -5.97
CA GLU A 133 -21.66 9.26 -4.54
C GLU A 133 -20.67 8.48 -3.65
N LEU A 134 -20.19 7.32 -4.12
CA LEU A 134 -19.35 6.43 -3.32
C LEU A 134 -17.89 6.36 -3.82
N HIS A 135 -17.55 7.12 -4.85
CA HIS A 135 -16.22 7.11 -5.47
C HIS A 135 -15.72 5.70 -5.85
N MET A 136 -16.67 4.80 -6.19
CA MET A 136 -16.38 3.43 -6.55
C MET A 136 -15.83 3.36 -7.96
N ARG A 137 -14.51 3.16 -8.06
CA ARG A 137 -13.76 3.10 -9.32
C ARG A 137 -12.54 2.18 -9.18
N LYS A 138 -11.90 1.87 -10.31
CA LYS A 138 -10.56 1.29 -10.30
C LYS A 138 -9.56 2.36 -9.83
N TYR A 139 -8.82 2.07 -8.76
CA TYR A 139 -7.76 2.94 -8.25
C TYR A 139 -6.38 2.45 -8.65
N GLY A 140 -6.13 1.15 -8.56
CA GLY A 140 -4.80 0.58 -8.76
C GLY A 140 -3.89 0.83 -7.55
N PHE A 141 -2.89 -0.03 -7.40
CA PHE A 141 -1.96 -0.02 -6.27
C PHE A 141 -0.53 -0.29 -6.75
N HIS A 142 0.43 -0.37 -5.82
CA HIS A 142 1.86 -0.42 -6.12
C HIS A 142 2.36 0.81 -6.90
N GLY A 143 1.63 1.93 -6.81
CA GLY A 143 1.87 3.11 -7.63
C GLY A 143 3.27 3.68 -7.49
N THR A 144 3.88 3.62 -6.31
CA THR A 144 5.26 4.05 -6.09
C THR A 144 6.25 3.23 -6.91
N SER A 145 6.07 1.90 -6.95
CA SER A 145 6.89 1.01 -7.78
C SER A 145 6.68 1.26 -9.27
N HIS A 146 5.42 1.35 -9.71
CA HIS A 146 5.09 1.63 -11.10
C HIS A 146 5.65 2.96 -11.58
N ARG A 147 5.53 4.01 -10.75
CA ARG A 147 6.09 5.34 -11.03
C ARG A 147 7.62 5.30 -11.17
N PHE A 148 8.29 4.63 -10.24
CA PHE A 148 9.74 4.51 -10.25
C PHE A 148 10.23 3.82 -11.54
N ILE A 149 9.65 2.67 -11.89
CA ILE A 149 10.04 1.93 -13.09
C ILE A 149 9.68 2.69 -14.37
N ALA A 150 8.54 3.37 -14.42
CA ALA A 150 8.17 4.21 -15.55
C ALA A 150 9.17 5.37 -15.76
N ALA A 151 9.62 6.01 -14.68
CA ALA A 151 10.66 7.05 -14.75
C ALA A 151 11.99 6.47 -15.24
N ARG A 152 12.42 5.32 -14.68
CA ARG A 152 13.65 4.64 -15.13
C ARG A 152 13.59 4.21 -16.60
N ALA A 153 12.42 3.73 -17.06
CA ALA A 153 12.25 3.40 -18.48
C ALA A 153 12.39 4.66 -19.37
N THR A 154 11.87 5.80 -18.92
CA THR A 154 12.03 7.07 -19.64
C THR A 154 13.50 7.50 -19.70
N GLU A 155 14.24 7.39 -18.60
CA GLU A 155 15.69 7.72 -18.57
C GLU A 155 16.50 6.81 -19.50
N LEU A 156 16.19 5.52 -19.57
CA LEU A 156 16.96 4.54 -20.35
C LEU A 156 16.60 4.50 -21.82
N PHE A 157 15.32 4.70 -22.16
CA PHE A 157 14.80 4.51 -23.53
C PHE A 157 14.26 5.79 -24.17
N GLY A 158 14.32 6.91 -23.47
CA GLY A 158 13.81 8.20 -23.91
C GLY A 158 12.30 8.39 -23.72
N GLU A 159 11.85 9.60 -23.99
CA GLU A 159 10.42 9.99 -23.91
C GLU A 159 9.55 9.33 -25.00
N ASN A 160 8.24 9.57 -24.92
CA ASN A 160 7.24 9.14 -25.89
C ASN A 160 7.16 7.62 -26.09
N LYS A 161 7.40 6.85 -25.01
CA LYS A 161 7.28 5.39 -25.02
C LYS A 161 5.95 4.91 -24.46
N LYS A 162 5.52 3.75 -24.95
CA LYS A 162 4.48 2.92 -24.35
C LYS A 162 5.18 1.81 -23.59
N VAL A 163 4.94 1.72 -22.28
CA VAL A 163 5.62 0.79 -21.40
C VAL A 163 4.59 -0.02 -20.63
N ILE A 164 4.82 -1.31 -20.50
CA ILE A 164 4.13 -2.16 -19.53
C ILE A 164 5.07 -2.33 -18.34
N VAL A 165 4.64 -1.89 -17.18
CA VAL A 165 5.36 -2.08 -15.92
C VAL A 165 4.77 -3.27 -15.19
N CYS A 166 5.62 -4.22 -14.80
CA CYS A 166 5.24 -5.41 -14.06
C CYS A 166 5.82 -5.33 -12.65
N HIS A 167 4.95 -5.21 -11.64
CA HIS A 167 5.30 -5.39 -10.24
C HIS A 167 4.91 -6.81 -9.84
N LEU A 168 5.90 -7.71 -9.68
CA LEU A 168 5.70 -9.14 -9.45
C LEU A 168 6.26 -9.55 -8.10
N GLY A 169 5.48 -9.35 -7.05
CA GLY A 169 5.74 -9.82 -5.68
C GLY A 169 4.67 -10.82 -5.24
N ASN A 170 4.51 -11.03 -3.93
CA ASN A 170 3.36 -11.78 -3.39
C ASN A 170 2.03 -11.11 -3.78
N GLY A 171 1.97 -9.76 -3.73
CA GLY A 171 0.99 -8.99 -4.49
C GLY A 171 1.57 -8.64 -5.84
N SER A 172 0.80 -8.78 -6.92
CA SER A 172 1.26 -8.55 -8.28
C SER A 172 0.31 -7.65 -9.04
N SER A 173 0.85 -6.74 -9.83
CA SER A 173 0.07 -5.88 -10.73
C SER A 173 0.84 -5.46 -11.96
N LEU A 174 0.11 -5.20 -13.04
CA LEU A 174 0.65 -4.57 -14.25
C LEU A 174 0.06 -3.17 -14.39
N SER A 175 0.82 -2.27 -14.99
CA SER A 175 0.28 -0.99 -15.47
C SER A 175 0.72 -0.69 -16.88
N ALA A 176 -0.20 -0.17 -17.69
CA ALA A 176 0.08 0.40 -18.98
C ALA A 176 0.41 1.88 -18.81
N VAL A 177 1.57 2.27 -19.32
CA VAL A 177 2.11 3.62 -19.16
C VAL A 177 2.38 4.23 -20.54
N VAL A 178 1.92 5.44 -20.76
CA VAL A 178 2.17 6.20 -21.98
C VAL A 178 2.76 7.55 -21.58
N ASN A 179 3.95 7.85 -22.09
CA ASN A 179 4.65 9.11 -21.80
C ASN A 179 4.76 9.38 -20.28
N GLY A 180 5.14 8.37 -19.51
CA GLY A 180 5.29 8.46 -18.06
C GLY A 180 3.98 8.49 -17.24
N LYS A 181 2.80 8.45 -17.89
CA LYS A 181 1.48 8.48 -17.24
C LYS A 181 0.80 7.12 -17.31
N CYS A 182 0.24 6.68 -16.19
CA CYS A 182 -0.58 5.47 -16.15
C CYS A 182 -1.88 5.68 -16.96
N VAL A 183 -2.17 4.77 -17.89
CA VAL A 183 -3.41 4.80 -18.69
C VAL A 183 -4.34 3.63 -18.36
N ASP A 184 -3.83 2.56 -17.75
CA ASP A 184 -4.61 1.46 -17.18
C ASP A 184 -3.74 0.65 -16.21
N THR A 185 -4.40 -0.13 -15.33
CA THR A 185 -3.74 -1.03 -14.40
C THR A 185 -4.63 -2.24 -14.09
N THR A 186 -4.04 -3.32 -13.59
CA THR A 186 -4.76 -4.58 -13.34
C THR A 186 -5.50 -4.62 -12.01
N MET A 187 -4.98 -3.98 -10.94
CA MET A 187 -5.70 -3.92 -9.66
C MET A 187 -6.89 -2.95 -9.74
N GLY A 188 -7.96 -3.28 -9.03
CA GLY A 188 -9.25 -2.58 -9.08
C GLY A 188 -9.44 -1.55 -7.98
N ILE A 189 -10.64 -1.57 -7.39
CA ILE A 189 -10.97 -0.79 -6.18
C ILE A 189 -10.15 -1.26 -4.98
N THR A 190 -9.78 -2.54 -4.96
CA THR A 190 -8.92 -3.16 -3.94
C THR A 190 -7.74 -3.87 -4.60
N PRO A 191 -6.69 -4.22 -3.82
CA PRO A 191 -5.55 -5.00 -4.34
C PRO A 191 -5.86 -6.48 -4.61
N LEU A 192 -7.12 -6.91 -4.56
CA LEU A 192 -7.54 -8.29 -4.83
C LEU A 192 -7.68 -8.56 -6.33
N ASP A 193 -8.23 -7.60 -7.07
CA ASP A 193 -8.50 -7.71 -8.51
C ASP A 193 -7.21 -7.75 -9.35
N GLY A 194 -7.27 -8.33 -10.52
CA GLY A 194 -6.20 -8.35 -11.52
C GLY A 194 -5.53 -9.71 -11.66
N LEU A 195 -4.21 -9.76 -11.55
CA LEU A 195 -3.44 -11.00 -11.75
C LEU A 195 -3.72 -12.04 -10.68
N LEU A 196 -3.53 -13.31 -11.02
CA LEU A 196 -3.33 -14.36 -10.03
C LEU A 196 -2.07 -14.03 -9.21
N MET A 197 -2.16 -14.05 -7.89
CA MET A 197 -1.08 -13.62 -6.99
C MET A 197 -0.66 -14.78 -6.06
N GLY A 198 0.29 -14.57 -5.17
CA GLY A 198 0.76 -15.60 -4.24
C GLY A 198 -0.35 -16.19 -3.39
N THR A 199 -1.20 -15.35 -2.79
CA THR A 199 -2.31 -15.76 -1.91
C THR A 199 -3.67 -15.22 -2.32
N ARG A 200 -3.74 -14.34 -3.34
CA ARG A 200 -4.96 -13.68 -3.82
C ARG A 200 -5.40 -14.27 -5.15
N CYS A 201 -6.71 -14.50 -5.29
CA CYS A 201 -7.27 -15.14 -6.48
C CYS A 201 -7.11 -14.30 -7.78
N GLY A 202 -7.00 -12.97 -7.68
CA GLY A 202 -7.09 -12.08 -8.85
C GLY A 202 -8.54 -11.96 -9.35
N THR A 203 -8.69 -11.55 -10.63
CA THR A 203 -10.00 -11.39 -11.27
C THR A 203 -10.75 -12.71 -11.39
N LEU A 204 -12.01 -12.71 -11.00
CA LEU A 204 -12.94 -13.82 -11.19
C LEU A 204 -14.37 -13.27 -11.42
N ASP A 205 -15.29 -14.14 -11.83
CA ASP A 205 -16.70 -13.80 -11.94
C ASP A 205 -17.26 -13.48 -10.54
N PRO A 206 -17.87 -12.30 -10.31
CA PRO A 206 -18.46 -11.92 -9.01
C PRO A 206 -19.48 -12.95 -8.46
N ALA A 207 -20.17 -13.69 -9.33
CA ALA A 207 -21.11 -14.74 -8.92
C ALA A 207 -20.44 -15.88 -8.12
N CYS A 208 -19.13 -16.08 -8.29
CA CYS A 208 -18.38 -17.04 -7.48
C CYS A 208 -18.46 -16.74 -6.00
N VAL A 209 -18.54 -15.47 -5.60
CA VAL A 209 -18.62 -15.07 -4.17
C VAL A 209 -19.91 -15.59 -3.55
N GLU A 210 -21.06 -15.36 -4.21
CA GLU A 210 -22.36 -15.82 -3.75
C GLU A 210 -22.45 -17.34 -3.80
N PHE A 211 -21.97 -17.96 -4.88
CA PHE A 211 -21.98 -19.42 -5.03
C PHE A 211 -21.25 -20.14 -3.89
N ILE A 212 -20.02 -19.67 -3.57
CA ILE A 212 -19.23 -20.25 -2.48
C ILE A 212 -19.90 -20.01 -1.13
N ALA A 213 -20.35 -18.76 -0.86
CA ALA A 213 -21.01 -18.42 0.40
C ALA A 213 -22.22 -19.31 0.68
N ASN A 214 -23.05 -19.54 -0.34
CA ASN A 214 -24.24 -20.41 -0.23
C ASN A 214 -23.86 -21.89 -0.08
N THR A 215 -22.86 -22.36 -0.83
CA THR A 215 -22.44 -23.78 -0.80
C THR A 215 -21.77 -24.15 0.52
N GLU A 216 -20.93 -23.27 1.05
CA GLU A 216 -20.19 -23.50 2.30
C GLU A 216 -20.94 -22.98 3.54
N HIS A 217 -22.13 -22.41 3.38
CA HIS A 217 -22.92 -21.81 4.46
C HIS A 217 -22.13 -20.78 5.27
N THR A 218 -21.37 -19.94 4.59
CA THR A 218 -20.48 -18.93 5.19
C THR A 218 -20.86 -17.50 4.74
N THR A 219 -20.18 -16.50 5.24
CA THR A 219 -20.46 -15.11 4.90
C THR A 219 -19.67 -14.64 3.67
N VAL A 220 -20.16 -13.61 2.97
CA VAL A 220 -19.40 -12.92 1.91
C VAL A 220 -18.03 -12.45 2.41
N SER A 221 -17.95 -11.99 3.66
CA SER A 221 -16.70 -11.54 4.28
C SER A 221 -15.70 -12.68 4.42
N ASP A 222 -16.14 -13.87 4.81
CA ASP A 222 -15.28 -15.05 4.93
C ASP A 222 -14.76 -15.51 3.56
N VAL A 223 -15.63 -15.49 2.54
CA VAL A 223 -15.24 -15.80 1.16
C VAL A 223 -14.18 -14.81 0.67
N LEU A 224 -14.40 -13.50 0.87
CA LEU A 224 -13.42 -12.47 0.49
C LEU A 224 -12.10 -12.63 1.27
N ASN A 225 -12.14 -13.01 2.54
CA ASN A 225 -10.94 -13.30 3.31
C ASN A 225 -10.18 -14.52 2.77
N MET A 226 -10.89 -15.58 2.40
CA MET A 226 -10.32 -16.76 1.73
C MET A 226 -9.68 -16.37 0.38
N MET A 227 -10.38 -15.57 -0.44
CA MET A 227 -9.89 -15.08 -1.73
C MET A 227 -8.62 -14.22 -1.59
N ASN A 228 -8.44 -13.50 -0.48
CA ASN A 228 -7.26 -12.69 -0.21
C ASN A 228 -6.07 -13.46 0.36
N LYS A 229 -6.31 -14.53 1.15
CA LYS A 229 -5.26 -15.14 1.99
C LYS A 229 -4.99 -16.60 1.73
N LYS A 230 -5.92 -17.32 1.07
CA LYS A 230 -5.85 -18.77 0.89
C LYS A 230 -6.08 -19.21 -0.56
N SER A 231 -5.95 -18.28 -1.48
CA SER A 231 -6.18 -18.50 -2.92
C SER A 231 -4.90 -18.19 -3.72
N GLY A 232 -5.03 -17.88 -4.97
CA GLY A 232 -3.87 -17.62 -5.84
C GLY A 232 -3.03 -18.88 -6.05
N LEU A 233 -1.72 -18.70 -6.19
CA LEU A 233 -0.79 -19.83 -6.35
C LEU A 233 -0.79 -20.78 -5.13
N LEU A 234 -1.10 -20.26 -3.95
CA LEU A 234 -1.24 -21.08 -2.73
C LEU A 234 -2.45 -22.02 -2.81
N GLY A 235 -3.50 -21.64 -3.53
CA GLY A 235 -4.74 -22.39 -3.64
C GLY A 235 -4.77 -23.44 -4.76
N LEU A 236 -3.73 -23.46 -5.59
CA LEU A 236 -3.54 -24.39 -6.71
C LEU A 236 -2.57 -25.50 -6.35
#